data_c919886467df76867b47958b79f44adb
#
_entry.id   c919886467df76867b47958b79f44adb
#
_cell.length_a   1.000
_cell.length_b   1.000
_cell.length_c   1.000
_cell.angle_alpha   90.00
_cell.angle_beta   90.00
_cell.angle_gamma   90.00
#
_symmetry.space_group_name_H-M   'P 1'
#
loop_
_entity.id
_entity.type
_entity.pdbx_description
1 polymer ?
#
loop_
_entity_poly.entity_id
_entity_poly.type
_entity_poly.pdbx_seq_one_letter_code
_entity_poly.pdbx_strand_id
1 'polypeptide(L)'
;ETEKFDENKDYESSKYFKHMKNKVHVLGPGEVVLSSNLIINNTEELVVKPGTTILLADGVSLLTKGRTIFDGKPENPILVKRLDKDKPWGVVAIHGPMSKGSIIKNVTFSGGSTSFLENRLFSGMLSISWTENFFMYNSTVEKNVISDDTLHVIHSSFKISNSHFRNCFGDCIDFDYSRGKIRRLKINNSKNDGIDFMRSDVDASHIKILSAKDKGFSIGEMSNIKISSSEVDASEIGVAVKDMSLLEI
;
A
#
# COMPACT_ATOMS: atom_id res chain seq x y z
N GLU A 1 29.48 14.11 21.07
CA GLU A 1 29.83 14.19 19.63
C GLU A 1 28.55 13.97 18.86
N THR A 2 28.00 15.05 18.33
CA THR A 2 26.82 15.04 17.48
C THR A 2 27.25 14.66 16.08
N GLU A 3 26.86 13.46 15.61
CA GLU A 3 26.99 13.10 14.20
C GLU A 3 26.20 14.11 13.37
N LYS A 4 26.91 14.85 12.53
CA LYS A 4 26.30 15.72 11.52
C LYS A 4 25.61 14.84 10.50
N PHE A 5 24.30 14.94 10.41
CA PHE A 5 23.54 14.42 9.27
C PHE A 5 24.04 15.10 8.00
N ASP A 6 24.65 14.32 7.13
CA ASP A 6 25.11 14.78 5.81
C ASP A 6 23.91 14.84 4.87
N GLU A 7 23.38 16.05 4.66
CA GLU A 7 22.22 16.33 3.77
C GLU A 7 22.56 16.18 2.27
N ASN A 8 23.80 15.83 1.92
CA ASN A 8 24.29 15.79 0.54
C ASN A 8 24.74 14.39 0.10
N LYS A 9 24.01 13.33 0.44
CA LYS A 9 24.11 12.12 -0.38
C LYS A 9 23.22 12.29 -1.60
N ASP A 10 23.80 12.86 -2.66
CA ASP A 10 23.27 12.73 -4.01
C ASP A 10 22.99 11.25 -4.26
N TYR A 11 21.71 10.91 -4.25
CA TYR A 11 21.28 9.56 -4.59
C TYR A 11 21.75 9.30 -6.01
N GLU A 12 22.58 8.31 -6.22
CA GLU A 12 22.90 7.75 -7.54
C GLU A 12 21.64 7.13 -8.15
N SER A 13 20.59 7.96 -8.33
CA SER A 13 19.32 7.56 -8.94
C SER A 13 19.52 7.07 -10.37
N SER A 14 20.55 7.54 -11.06
CA SER A 14 20.88 7.15 -12.44
C SER A 14 21.11 5.65 -12.63
N LYS A 15 21.54 4.93 -11.59
CA LYS A 15 21.85 3.49 -11.66
C LYS A 15 20.62 2.62 -11.91
N TYR A 16 19.45 3.06 -11.47
CA TYR A 16 18.20 2.27 -11.53
C TYR A 16 17.31 2.60 -12.73
N PHE A 17 17.54 3.77 -13.37
CA PHE A 17 16.64 4.27 -14.40
C PHE A 17 17.22 4.07 -15.81
N LYS A 18 16.48 3.37 -16.66
CA LYS A 18 16.86 3.18 -18.07
C LYS A 18 16.63 4.44 -18.93
N HIS A 19 15.71 5.31 -18.54
CA HIS A 19 15.41 6.54 -19.26
C HIS A 19 14.93 7.63 -18.30
N MET A 20 15.59 8.77 -18.30
CA MET A 20 15.10 10.02 -17.74
C MET A 20 14.76 10.95 -18.90
N LYS A 21 13.48 11.17 -19.15
CA LYS A 21 13.00 12.21 -20.06
C LYS A 21 11.90 12.98 -19.34
N ASN A 22 12.04 14.30 -19.27
CA ASN A 22 11.04 15.19 -18.68
C ASN A 22 10.65 14.85 -17.22
N LYS A 23 11.61 14.55 -16.34
CA LYS A 23 11.36 14.20 -14.92
C LYS A 23 10.52 12.93 -14.72
N VAL A 24 10.49 12.03 -15.66
CA VAL A 24 9.85 10.72 -15.54
C VAL A 24 10.92 9.65 -15.39
N HIS A 25 10.89 8.98 -14.26
CA HIS A 25 11.75 7.85 -13.94
C HIS A 25 11.07 6.54 -14.36
N VAL A 26 11.79 5.71 -15.10
CA VAL A 26 11.23 4.44 -15.60
C VAL A 26 12.01 3.26 -15.06
N LEU A 27 11.34 2.36 -14.34
CA LEU A 27 11.89 1.09 -13.89
C LEU A 27 11.43 -0.06 -14.78
N GLY A 28 12.35 -0.95 -15.11
CA GLY A 28 12.08 -2.18 -15.85
C GLY A 28 11.96 -2.00 -17.38
N PRO A 29 11.44 -3.02 -18.10
CA PRO A 29 11.17 -4.35 -17.58
C PRO A 29 12.42 -5.12 -17.15
N GLY A 30 12.23 -6.23 -16.44
CA GLY A 30 13.27 -7.08 -15.89
C GLY A 30 13.54 -6.83 -14.41
N GLU A 31 14.64 -7.38 -13.91
CA GLU A 31 14.98 -7.28 -12.49
C GLU A 31 15.64 -5.93 -12.15
N VAL A 32 15.20 -5.35 -11.05
CA VAL A 32 15.73 -4.09 -10.48
C VAL A 32 16.01 -4.34 -9.01
N VAL A 33 17.26 -4.25 -8.59
CA VAL A 33 17.67 -4.43 -7.20
C VAL A 33 17.85 -3.07 -6.53
N LEU A 34 17.07 -2.80 -5.49
CA LEU A 34 17.23 -1.61 -4.65
C LEU A 34 17.99 -1.99 -3.37
N SER A 35 19.24 -1.56 -3.27
CA SER A 35 20.12 -1.77 -2.10
C SER A 35 20.13 -0.59 -1.12
N SER A 36 19.49 0.52 -1.47
CA SER A 36 19.28 1.71 -0.65
C SER A 36 17.91 2.30 -0.95
N ASN A 37 17.42 3.16 -0.06
CA ASN A 37 16.13 3.81 -0.26
C ASN A 37 16.09 4.57 -1.58
N LEU A 38 14.98 4.42 -2.31
CA LEU A 38 14.71 5.19 -3.52
C LEU A 38 13.61 6.21 -3.22
N ILE A 39 13.93 7.50 -3.39
CA ILE A 39 12.99 8.59 -3.16
C ILE A 39 12.77 9.34 -4.48
N ILE A 40 11.52 9.39 -4.92
CA ILE A 40 11.07 10.17 -6.09
C ILE A 40 10.42 11.45 -5.58
N ASN A 41 10.95 12.59 -6.00
CA ASN A 41 10.48 13.89 -5.52
C ASN A 41 9.10 14.28 -6.08
N ASN A 42 8.49 15.29 -5.50
CA ASN A 42 7.13 15.73 -5.82
C ASN A 42 7.00 16.37 -7.24
N THR A 43 8.10 16.76 -7.88
CA THR A 43 8.14 17.26 -9.25
C THR A 43 8.45 16.19 -10.29
N GLU A 44 8.53 14.95 -9.88
CA GLU A 44 8.96 13.80 -10.68
C GLU A 44 7.86 12.74 -10.73
N GLU A 45 7.87 11.92 -11.76
CA GLU A 45 6.97 10.76 -11.88
C GLU A 45 7.76 9.46 -11.88
N LEU A 46 7.16 8.41 -11.32
CA LEU A 46 7.66 7.05 -11.42
C LEU A 46 6.75 6.20 -12.30
N VAL A 47 7.33 5.54 -13.29
CA VAL A 47 6.64 4.53 -14.12
C VAL A 47 7.37 3.19 -13.98
N VAL A 48 6.67 2.20 -13.48
CA VAL A 48 7.16 0.81 -13.43
C VAL A 48 6.48 0.00 -14.53
N LYS A 49 7.27 -0.53 -15.44
CA LYS A 49 6.77 -1.24 -16.63
C LYS A 49 6.31 -2.66 -16.33
N PRO A 50 5.42 -3.23 -17.16
CA PRO A 50 5.05 -4.64 -17.06
C PRO A 50 6.27 -5.57 -17.12
N GLY A 51 6.23 -6.66 -16.35
CA GLY A 51 7.31 -7.64 -16.28
C GLY A 51 8.53 -7.18 -15.48
N THR A 52 8.37 -6.15 -14.64
CA THR A 52 9.41 -5.70 -13.71
C THR A 52 9.34 -6.49 -12.42
N THR A 53 10.49 -6.96 -11.95
CA THR A 53 10.67 -7.49 -10.59
C THR A 53 11.56 -6.53 -9.81
N ILE A 54 11.01 -5.86 -8.81
CA ILE A 54 11.76 -5.01 -7.88
C ILE A 54 12.13 -5.86 -6.67
N LEU A 55 13.43 -6.02 -6.43
CA LEU A 55 13.99 -6.69 -5.26
C LEU A 55 14.52 -5.62 -4.30
N LEU A 56 13.96 -5.54 -3.11
CA LEU A 56 14.41 -4.60 -2.09
C LEU A 56 15.21 -5.33 -1.02
N ALA A 57 16.35 -4.76 -0.65
CA ALA A 57 17.19 -5.26 0.44
C ALA A 57 16.52 -5.03 1.81
N ASP A 58 17.13 -5.56 2.86
CA ASP A 58 16.69 -5.44 4.24
C ASP A 58 16.44 -3.97 4.64
N GLY A 59 15.22 -3.66 5.10
CA GLY A 59 14.80 -2.32 5.51
C GLY A 59 14.71 -1.28 4.40
N VAL A 60 15.08 -1.61 3.17
CA VAL A 60 15.06 -0.67 2.04
C VAL A 60 13.63 -0.34 1.61
N SER A 61 13.39 0.92 1.31
CA SER A 61 12.08 1.47 1.00
C SER A 61 12.05 2.21 -0.35
N LEU A 62 10.85 2.29 -0.93
CA LEU A 62 10.56 3.13 -2.09
C LEU A 62 9.51 4.18 -1.67
N LEU A 63 9.90 5.44 -1.62
CA LEU A 63 9.03 6.58 -1.35
C LEU A 63 8.83 7.40 -2.62
N THR A 64 7.58 7.61 -3.01
CA THR A 64 7.26 8.48 -4.14
C THR A 64 6.38 9.62 -3.69
N LYS A 65 6.77 10.86 -4.01
CA LYS A 65 6.02 12.08 -3.69
C LYS A 65 5.34 12.70 -4.91
N GLY A 66 5.67 12.23 -6.10
CA GLY A 66 5.01 12.56 -7.35
C GLY A 66 4.11 11.44 -7.86
N ARG A 67 3.51 11.65 -9.00
CA ARG A 67 2.62 10.66 -9.62
C ARG A 67 3.36 9.36 -9.90
N THR A 68 2.73 8.24 -9.53
CA THR A 68 3.35 6.92 -9.58
C THR A 68 2.46 5.95 -10.33
N ILE A 69 3.02 5.24 -11.30
CA ILE A 69 2.30 4.28 -12.13
C ILE A 69 3.03 2.94 -12.12
N PHE A 70 2.41 1.95 -11.48
CA PHE A 70 2.76 0.55 -11.62
C PHE A 70 1.79 -0.07 -12.64
N ASP A 71 2.18 -0.16 -13.91
CA ASP A 71 1.31 -0.64 -15.00
C ASP A 71 1.62 -2.07 -15.41
N GLY A 72 1.45 -3.01 -14.48
CA GLY A 72 1.56 -4.43 -14.78
C GLY A 72 0.46 -4.91 -15.72
N LYS A 73 0.67 -6.07 -16.36
CA LYS A 73 -0.30 -6.78 -17.20
C LYS A 73 -0.53 -8.19 -16.64
N PRO A 74 -1.69 -8.81 -16.88
CA PRO A 74 -1.95 -10.16 -16.39
C PRO A 74 -0.86 -11.17 -16.81
N GLU A 75 -0.40 -11.08 -18.05
CA GLU A 75 0.65 -11.94 -18.62
C GLU A 75 2.08 -11.52 -18.24
N ASN A 76 2.26 -10.28 -17.79
CA ASN A 76 3.52 -9.68 -17.37
C ASN A 76 3.33 -8.82 -16.11
N PRO A 77 3.01 -9.41 -14.95
CA PRO A 77 2.79 -8.65 -13.72
C PRO A 77 4.07 -7.99 -13.22
N ILE A 78 3.88 -6.99 -12.37
CA ILE A 78 4.98 -6.40 -11.61
C ILE A 78 5.08 -7.12 -10.27
N LEU A 79 6.30 -7.42 -9.85
CA LEU A 79 6.58 -8.08 -8.58
C LEU A 79 7.46 -7.18 -7.72
N VAL A 80 7.05 -6.95 -6.48
CA VAL A 80 7.84 -6.24 -5.46
C VAL A 80 8.10 -7.22 -4.34
N LYS A 81 9.35 -7.62 -4.14
CA LYS A 81 9.74 -8.72 -3.29
C LYS A 81 10.99 -8.41 -2.46
N ARG A 82 11.24 -9.26 -1.49
CA ARG A 82 12.50 -9.30 -0.75
C ARG A 82 13.65 -9.71 -1.66
N LEU A 83 14.78 -9.03 -1.51
CA LEU A 83 16.06 -9.48 -2.06
C LEU A 83 16.56 -10.71 -1.29
N ASP A 84 16.52 -10.66 0.04
CA ASP A 84 16.77 -11.78 0.93
C ASP A 84 15.44 -12.33 1.46
N LYS A 85 15.15 -13.61 1.25
CA LYS A 85 13.89 -14.26 1.65
C LYS A 85 13.57 -14.14 3.15
N ASP A 86 14.57 -14.00 3.99
CA ASP A 86 14.44 -13.98 5.45
C ASP A 86 14.40 -12.57 6.03
N LYS A 87 14.65 -11.54 5.21
CA LYS A 87 14.71 -10.14 5.64
C LYS A 87 13.63 -9.29 4.98
N PRO A 88 12.78 -8.60 5.74
CA PRO A 88 11.75 -7.75 5.17
C PRO A 88 12.37 -6.48 4.56
N TRP A 89 11.81 -6.02 3.45
CA TRP A 89 12.03 -4.65 3.01
C TRP A 89 11.20 -3.67 3.87
N GLY A 90 11.46 -2.38 3.77
CA GLY A 90 10.77 -1.36 4.55
C GLY A 90 9.34 -1.11 4.04
N VAL A 91 9.10 -0.01 3.36
CA VAL A 91 7.78 0.39 2.84
C VAL A 91 7.85 0.74 1.36
N VAL A 92 6.76 0.49 0.63
CA VAL A 92 6.46 1.21 -0.60
C VAL A 92 5.41 2.26 -0.27
N ALA A 93 5.77 3.53 -0.37
CA ALA A 93 4.91 4.65 -0.01
C ALA A 93 4.65 5.57 -1.20
N ILE A 94 3.38 5.93 -1.42
CA ILE A 94 2.93 6.98 -2.34
C ILE A 94 2.36 8.10 -1.48
N HIS A 95 3.03 9.26 -1.48
CA HIS A 95 2.78 10.31 -0.50
C HIS A 95 2.66 11.70 -1.12
N GLY A 96 1.67 12.44 -0.64
CA GLY A 96 1.56 13.88 -0.90
C GLY A 96 0.66 14.26 -2.08
N PRO A 97 0.26 15.52 -2.18
CA PRO A 97 -0.74 15.97 -3.14
C PRO A 97 -0.29 15.86 -4.61
N MET A 98 1.01 15.88 -4.86
CA MET A 98 1.54 15.72 -6.22
C MET A 98 1.52 14.27 -6.71
N SER A 99 1.24 13.32 -5.83
CA SER A 99 1.01 11.91 -6.20
C SER A 99 -0.41 11.63 -6.72
N LYS A 100 -1.24 12.65 -6.83
CA LYS A 100 -2.61 12.56 -7.36
C LYS A 100 -2.69 11.76 -8.67
N GLY A 101 -3.68 10.85 -8.74
CA GLY A 101 -3.89 10.01 -9.91
C GLY A 101 -2.88 8.88 -10.06
N SER A 102 -2.17 8.52 -8.99
CA SER A 102 -1.31 7.35 -8.98
C SER A 102 -2.09 6.05 -9.17
N ILE A 103 -1.47 5.09 -9.83
CA ILE A 103 -2.11 3.83 -10.25
C ILE A 103 -1.22 2.65 -9.88
N ILE A 104 -1.83 1.63 -9.29
CA ILE A 104 -1.25 0.30 -9.09
C ILE A 104 -2.13 -0.72 -9.82
N LYS A 105 -1.57 -1.45 -10.77
CA LYS A 105 -2.29 -2.40 -11.60
C LYS A 105 -1.48 -3.66 -11.85
N ASN A 106 -2.10 -4.84 -11.61
CA ASN A 106 -1.48 -6.15 -11.78
C ASN A 106 -0.10 -6.24 -11.09
N VAL A 107 -0.07 -5.92 -9.80
CA VAL A 107 1.15 -5.90 -8.98
C VAL A 107 1.01 -6.87 -7.83
N THR A 108 2.09 -7.56 -7.49
CA THR A 108 2.19 -8.29 -6.23
C THR A 108 3.26 -7.65 -5.35
N PHE A 109 2.85 -7.18 -4.17
CA PHE A 109 3.75 -6.74 -3.10
C PHE A 109 3.85 -7.83 -2.05
N SER A 110 5.04 -8.27 -1.71
CA SER A 110 5.24 -9.37 -0.77
C SER A 110 6.45 -9.16 0.12
N GLY A 111 6.24 -9.21 1.42
CA GLY A 111 7.31 -9.32 2.39
C GLY A 111 7.93 -8.01 2.88
N GLY A 112 7.20 -6.91 2.84
CA GLY A 112 7.62 -5.65 3.42
C GLY A 112 7.24 -5.49 4.88
N SER A 113 7.54 -4.33 5.41
CA SER A 113 7.33 -3.96 6.80
C SER A 113 6.91 -2.50 6.94
N THR A 114 7.07 -1.94 8.11
CA THR A 114 6.97 -0.51 8.40
C THR A 114 8.30 0.18 8.14
N SER A 115 8.30 1.50 7.97
CA SER A 115 9.54 2.28 7.88
C SER A 115 9.36 3.71 8.36
N PHE A 116 10.42 4.28 8.91
CA PHE A 116 10.50 5.70 9.25
C PHE A 116 11.35 6.42 8.21
N LEU A 117 10.71 7.28 7.41
CA LEU A 117 11.35 8.01 6.31
C LEU A 117 10.98 9.48 6.38
N GLU A 118 11.91 10.37 6.15
CA GLU A 118 11.67 11.83 6.13
C GLU A 118 10.84 12.31 7.35
N ASN A 119 11.24 11.90 8.55
CA ASN A 119 10.58 12.21 9.82
C ASN A 119 9.10 11.76 9.91
N ARG A 120 8.73 10.73 9.16
CA ARG A 120 7.38 10.16 9.13
C ARG A 120 7.41 8.65 9.28
N LEU A 121 6.56 8.12 10.13
CA LEU A 121 6.28 6.69 10.21
C LEU A 121 5.25 6.31 9.14
N PHE A 122 5.56 5.27 8.37
CA PHE A 122 4.63 4.59 7.47
C PHE A 122 4.33 3.23 8.10
N SER A 123 3.11 3.06 8.65
CA SER A 123 2.69 1.86 9.38
C SER A 123 2.39 0.68 8.48
N GLY A 124 1.90 0.91 7.28
CA GLY A 124 1.59 -0.12 6.31
C GLY A 124 2.77 -0.48 5.41
N MET A 125 2.92 -1.77 5.09
CA MET A 125 3.88 -2.24 4.09
C MET A 125 3.69 -1.52 2.74
N LEU A 126 2.44 -1.32 2.32
CA LEU A 126 2.05 -0.40 1.25
C LEU A 126 1.31 0.77 1.89
N SER A 127 1.82 1.99 1.75
CA SER A 127 1.25 3.18 2.37
C SER A 127 0.88 4.22 1.32
N ILE A 128 -0.38 4.67 1.36
CA ILE A 128 -0.93 5.70 0.47
C ILE A 128 -1.39 6.86 1.33
N SER A 129 -0.78 8.02 1.19
CA SER A 129 -1.07 9.11 2.09
C SER A 129 -1.11 10.49 1.41
N TRP A 130 -2.10 11.30 1.80
CA TRP A 130 -2.28 12.67 1.29
C TRP A 130 -2.39 12.75 -0.24
N THR A 131 -2.99 11.73 -0.87
CA THR A 131 -3.16 11.67 -2.32
C THR A 131 -4.63 11.64 -2.73
N GLU A 132 -4.95 12.23 -3.86
CA GLU A 132 -6.28 12.17 -4.44
C GLU A 132 -6.33 11.27 -5.66
N ASN A 133 -7.50 10.63 -5.87
CA ASN A 133 -7.73 9.77 -7.03
C ASN A 133 -6.66 8.67 -7.18
N PHE A 134 -6.35 8.00 -6.07
CA PHE A 134 -5.53 6.79 -6.12
C PHE A 134 -6.35 5.61 -6.65
N PHE A 135 -5.77 4.83 -7.54
CA PHE A 135 -6.39 3.64 -8.10
C PHE A 135 -5.54 2.40 -7.89
N MET A 136 -6.15 1.35 -7.36
CA MET A 136 -5.52 0.03 -7.28
C MET A 136 -6.48 -1.04 -7.78
N TYR A 137 -5.99 -1.92 -8.66
CA TYR A 137 -6.81 -3.02 -9.15
C TYR A 137 -5.99 -4.21 -9.64
N ASN A 138 -6.62 -5.40 -9.59
CA ASN A 138 -6.03 -6.68 -9.97
C ASN A 138 -4.67 -6.94 -9.30
N SER A 139 -4.54 -6.58 -8.04
CA SER A 139 -3.25 -6.61 -7.35
C SER A 139 -3.33 -7.45 -6.07
N THR A 140 -2.18 -7.93 -5.62
CA THR A 140 -2.04 -8.70 -4.38
C THR A 140 -1.07 -7.99 -3.43
N VAL A 141 -1.45 -7.88 -2.15
CA VAL A 141 -0.57 -7.38 -1.09
C VAL A 141 -0.54 -8.44 0.00
N GLU A 142 0.66 -8.91 0.35
CA GLU A 142 0.76 -10.09 1.21
C GLU A 142 2.02 -10.15 2.05
N LYS A 143 1.93 -10.90 3.16
CA LYS A 143 3.09 -11.31 3.96
C LYS A 143 3.92 -10.14 4.49
N ASN A 144 3.24 -9.08 4.95
CA ASN A 144 3.92 -8.02 5.69
C ASN A 144 4.51 -8.58 7.00
N VAL A 145 5.58 -7.96 7.46
CA VAL A 145 6.31 -8.38 8.66
C VAL A 145 6.45 -7.19 9.58
N ILE A 146 5.97 -7.34 10.83
CA ILE A 146 6.08 -6.31 11.88
C ILE A 146 5.34 -5.00 11.58
N SER A 147 4.79 -4.79 10.39
CA SER A 147 3.94 -3.63 10.13
C SER A 147 2.54 -3.82 10.70
N ASP A 148 1.96 -2.78 11.24
CA ASP A 148 0.60 -2.77 11.75
C ASP A 148 -0.37 -3.17 10.64
N ASP A 149 -0.23 -2.52 9.49
CA ASP A 149 -1.09 -2.75 8.34
C ASP A 149 -0.36 -3.39 7.17
N THR A 150 -1.10 -4.14 6.36
CA THR A 150 -0.59 -4.59 5.05
C THR A 150 -0.76 -3.49 4.01
N LEU A 151 -1.92 -2.83 3.98
CA LEU A 151 -2.17 -1.59 3.24
C LEU A 151 -2.72 -0.54 4.22
N HIS A 152 -2.07 0.61 4.31
CA HIS A 152 -2.57 1.79 5.02
C HIS A 152 -2.88 2.92 4.04
N VAL A 153 -4.09 3.46 4.10
CA VAL A 153 -4.54 4.59 3.28
C VAL A 153 -5.02 5.71 4.18
N ILE A 154 -4.28 6.82 4.23
CA ILE A 154 -4.57 7.93 5.13
C ILE A 154 -4.70 9.27 4.40
N HIS A 155 -5.70 10.10 4.79
CA HIS A 155 -5.98 11.42 4.21
C HIS A 155 -6.07 11.41 2.68
N SER A 156 -6.70 10.37 2.11
CA SER A 156 -6.64 10.13 0.66
C SER A 156 -8.01 9.86 0.05
N SER A 157 -8.14 10.02 -1.26
CA SER A 157 -9.29 9.52 -2.00
C SER A 157 -8.88 8.41 -2.96
N PHE A 158 -9.67 7.33 -2.99
CA PHE A 158 -9.24 6.11 -3.67
C PHE A 158 -10.36 5.31 -4.33
N LYS A 159 -9.96 4.41 -5.24
CA LYS A 159 -10.75 3.28 -5.70
C LYS A 159 -9.87 2.04 -5.73
N ILE A 160 -10.26 1.01 -4.99
CA ILE A 160 -9.55 -0.27 -4.94
C ILE A 160 -10.49 -1.38 -5.38
N SER A 161 -10.06 -2.20 -6.33
CA SER A 161 -10.93 -3.27 -6.83
C SER A 161 -10.18 -4.51 -7.29
N ASN A 162 -10.91 -5.65 -7.31
CA ASN A 162 -10.41 -6.95 -7.79
C ASN A 162 -9.07 -7.34 -7.18
N SER A 163 -8.83 -7.03 -5.92
CA SER A 163 -7.52 -7.17 -5.29
C SER A 163 -7.59 -8.12 -4.10
N HIS A 164 -6.44 -8.68 -3.75
CA HIS A 164 -6.31 -9.72 -2.76
C HIS A 164 -5.30 -9.31 -1.68
N PHE A 165 -5.71 -9.38 -0.42
CA PHE A 165 -4.88 -9.13 0.75
C PHE A 165 -4.79 -10.41 1.56
N ARG A 166 -3.59 -10.84 1.91
CA ARG A 166 -3.47 -12.12 2.60
C ARG A 166 -2.21 -12.28 3.44
N ASN A 167 -2.34 -13.10 4.50
CA ASN A 167 -1.26 -13.37 5.44
C ASN A 167 -0.73 -12.06 6.04
N CYS A 168 -1.65 -11.26 6.57
CA CYS A 168 -1.39 -9.97 7.17
C CYS A 168 -0.90 -10.15 8.61
N PHE A 169 0.14 -9.42 9.00
CA PHE A 169 0.71 -9.51 10.34
C PHE A 169 -0.15 -8.79 11.39
N GLY A 170 -0.76 -7.68 11.05
CA GLY A 170 -1.77 -6.95 11.80
C GLY A 170 -3.04 -6.88 10.96
N ASP A 171 -3.52 -5.67 10.67
CA ASP A 171 -4.66 -5.46 9.80
C ASP A 171 -4.30 -5.68 8.33
N CYS A 172 -5.27 -6.23 7.59
CA CYS A 172 -5.02 -6.35 6.16
C CYS A 172 -5.14 -5.01 5.45
N ILE A 173 -6.12 -4.19 5.82
CA ILE A 173 -6.33 -2.85 5.27
C ILE A 173 -6.76 -1.92 6.38
N ASP A 174 -6.16 -0.75 6.45
CA ASP A 174 -6.55 0.34 7.31
C ASP A 174 -6.84 1.61 6.48
N PHE A 175 -7.98 2.25 6.75
CA PHE A 175 -8.43 3.48 6.12
C PHE A 175 -8.66 4.58 7.15
N ASP A 176 -7.77 5.56 7.17
CA ASP A 176 -7.81 6.71 8.06
C ASP A 176 -8.17 7.99 7.32
N TYR A 177 -9.15 8.74 7.83
CA TYR A 177 -9.51 10.06 7.29
C TYR A 177 -9.65 10.07 5.77
N SER A 178 -10.11 8.97 5.20
CA SER A 178 -10.08 8.71 3.76
C SER A 178 -11.48 8.50 3.20
N ARG A 179 -11.62 8.69 1.89
CA ARG A 179 -12.90 8.49 1.21
C ARG A 179 -12.73 7.71 -0.06
N GLY A 180 -13.63 6.78 -0.31
CA GLY A 180 -13.47 6.03 -1.54
C GLY A 180 -14.42 4.88 -1.73
N LYS A 181 -14.02 4.00 -2.67
CA LYS A 181 -14.77 2.80 -3.00
C LYS A 181 -13.87 1.59 -3.02
N ILE A 182 -14.34 0.53 -2.40
CA ILE A 182 -13.69 -0.79 -2.51
C ILE A 182 -14.69 -1.80 -3.10
N ARG A 183 -14.21 -2.60 -4.04
CA ARG A 183 -15.08 -3.54 -4.73
C ARG A 183 -14.36 -4.83 -5.11
N ARG A 184 -15.01 -5.98 -4.84
CA ARG A 184 -14.46 -7.31 -5.15
C ARG A 184 -13.06 -7.52 -4.56
N LEU A 185 -12.95 -7.32 -3.25
CA LEU A 185 -11.73 -7.64 -2.51
C LEU A 185 -11.87 -9.01 -1.85
N LYS A 186 -10.76 -9.71 -1.80
CA LYS A 186 -10.62 -10.93 -1.02
C LYS A 186 -9.55 -10.74 0.04
N ILE A 187 -9.91 -10.98 1.28
CA ILE A 187 -9.03 -10.85 2.44
C ILE A 187 -8.92 -12.22 3.09
N ASN A 188 -7.70 -12.66 3.32
CA ASN A 188 -7.45 -13.98 3.90
C ASN A 188 -6.36 -13.91 4.97
N ASN A 189 -6.66 -14.46 6.13
CA ASN A 189 -5.68 -14.67 7.18
C ASN A 189 -5.05 -13.36 7.67
N SER A 190 -5.88 -12.48 8.24
CA SER A 190 -5.45 -11.33 9.04
C SER A 190 -5.15 -11.77 10.48
N LYS A 191 -4.08 -11.28 11.08
CA LYS A 191 -3.79 -11.55 12.49
C LYS A 191 -4.48 -10.58 13.45
N ASN A 192 -5.12 -9.54 12.92
CA ASN A 192 -6.00 -8.62 13.63
C ASN A 192 -7.29 -8.43 12.82
N ASP A 193 -7.60 -7.23 12.36
CA ASP A 193 -8.82 -6.94 11.61
C ASP A 193 -8.67 -7.20 10.10
N GLY A 194 -9.75 -7.55 9.45
CA GLY A 194 -9.77 -7.67 7.99
C GLY A 194 -9.66 -6.31 7.32
N ILE A 195 -10.56 -5.38 7.70
CA ILE A 195 -10.52 -3.97 7.30
C ILE A 195 -10.87 -3.11 8.51
N ASP A 196 -10.02 -2.15 8.85
CA ASP A 196 -10.31 -1.11 9.83
C ASP A 196 -10.61 0.24 9.15
N PHE A 197 -11.52 1.01 9.77
CA PHE A 197 -11.92 2.33 9.31
C PHE A 197 -11.91 3.32 10.46
N MET A 198 -11.17 4.40 10.33
CA MET A 198 -11.17 5.52 11.23
C MET A 198 -11.51 6.82 10.47
N ARG A 199 -12.58 7.53 10.89
CA ARG A 199 -13.03 8.81 10.27
C ARG A 199 -13.12 8.78 8.75
N SER A 200 -13.58 7.68 8.21
CA SER A 200 -13.57 7.41 6.77
C SER A 200 -14.98 7.30 6.20
N ASP A 201 -15.13 7.62 4.92
CA ASP A 201 -16.37 7.53 4.14
C ASP A 201 -16.16 6.58 2.97
N VAL A 202 -16.64 5.33 3.09
CA VAL A 202 -16.32 4.27 2.15
C VAL A 202 -17.54 3.46 1.72
N ASP A 203 -17.70 3.31 0.41
CA ASP A 203 -18.65 2.41 -0.23
C ASP A 203 -17.94 1.08 -0.56
N ALA A 204 -18.31 0.02 0.15
CA ALA A 204 -17.71 -1.32 0.06
C ALA A 204 -18.70 -2.32 -0.54
N SER A 205 -18.32 -3.03 -1.59
CA SER A 205 -19.18 -4.05 -2.18
C SER A 205 -18.43 -5.29 -2.65
N HIS A 206 -19.09 -6.45 -2.49
CA HIS A 206 -18.52 -7.75 -2.88
C HIS A 206 -17.18 -8.03 -2.18
N ILE A 207 -17.11 -7.77 -0.89
CA ILE A 207 -15.94 -8.04 -0.08
C ILE A 207 -16.08 -9.43 0.54
N LYS A 208 -15.05 -10.23 0.42
CA LYS A 208 -14.98 -11.53 1.07
C LYS A 208 -13.81 -11.57 2.05
N ILE A 209 -14.12 -11.68 3.34
CA ILE A 209 -13.12 -11.80 4.40
C ILE A 209 -13.15 -13.23 4.92
N LEU A 210 -12.04 -13.92 4.77
CA LEU A 210 -11.84 -15.30 5.21
C LEU A 210 -10.75 -15.33 6.29
N SER A 211 -11.14 -15.53 7.54
CA SER A 211 -10.22 -15.60 8.68
C SER A 211 -9.51 -14.27 8.99
N ALA A 212 -10.22 -13.38 9.67
CA ALA A 212 -9.63 -12.31 10.46
C ALA A 212 -9.64 -12.74 11.94
N LYS A 213 -8.55 -12.52 12.66
CA LYS A 213 -8.42 -13.03 14.02
C LYS A 213 -9.34 -12.29 15.00
N ASP A 214 -9.49 -10.98 14.83
CA ASP A 214 -10.39 -10.15 15.66
C ASP A 214 -11.68 -9.84 14.88
N LYS A 215 -11.71 -8.81 14.05
CA LYS A 215 -12.92 -8.37 13.34
C LYS A 215 -12.81 -8.55 11.84
N GLY A 216 -13.92 -8.89 11.19
CA GLY A 216 -14.00 -8.80 9.74
C GLY A 216 -13.92 -7.32 9.28
N PHE A 217 -14.86 -6.51 9.78
CA PHE A 217 -14.87 -5.07 9.61
C PHE A 217 -14.87 -4.39 10.99
N SER A 218 -13.94 -3.50 11.21
CA SER A 218 -13.88 -2.59 12.35
C SER A 218 -14.23 -1.18 11.86
N ILE A 219 -15.28 -0.58 12.39
CA ILE A 219 -15.82 0.71 11.94
C ILE A 219 -15.88 1.64 13.14
N GLY A 220 -14.94 2.58 13.22
CA GLY A 220 -14.74 3.44 14.37
C GLY A 220 -14.58 4.92 14.05
N GLU A 221 -14.55 5.71 15.12
CA GLU A 221 -14.19 7.13 15.13
C GLU A 221 -14.97 8.00 14.13
N MET A 222 -16.31 7.92 14.15
CA MET A 222 -17.21 8.69 13.27
C MET A 222 -17.07 8.34 11.77
N SER A 223 -16.76 7.09 11.44
CA SER A 223 -16.78 6.63 10.06
C SER A 223 -18.21 6.47 9.53
N ASN A 224 -18.39 6.66 8.22
CA ASN A 224 -19.64 6.44 7.51
C ASN A 224 -19.41 5.40 6.42
N ILE A 225 -19.84 4.17 6.67
CA ILE A 225 -19.51 3.03 5.82
C ILE A 225 -20.78 2.41 5.26
N LYS A 226 -20.77 2.14 3.97
CA LYS A 226 -21.80 1.38 3.29
C LYS A 226 -21.22 0.04 2.83
N ILE A 227 -21.83 -1.07 3.25
CA ILE A 227 -21.39 -2.42 2.87
C ILE A 227 -22.56 -3.12 2.13
N SER A 228 -22.25 -3.75 1.00
CA SER A 228 -23.23 -4.54 0.26
C SER A 228 -22.62 -5.80 -0.32
N SER A 229 -23.46 -6.86 -0.47
CA SER A 229 -23.07 -8.12 -1.11
C SER A 229 -21.73 -8.69 -0.59
N SER A 230 -21.51 -8.63 0.71
CA SER A 230 -20.23 -8.99 1.33
C SER A 230 -20.38 -10.17 2.30
N GLU A 231 -19.31 -10.89 2.52
CA GLU A 231 -19.24 -12.09 3.34
C GLU A 231 -18.06 -12.01 4.30
N VAL A 232 -18.31 -12.31 5.57
CA VAL A 232 -17.26 -12.50 6.59
C VAL A 232 -17.38 -13.91 7.15
N ASP A 233 -16.32 -14.66 7.08
CA ASP A 233 -16.22 -16.03 7.59
C ASP A 233 -15.00 -16.18 8.49
N ALA A 234 -15.16 -16.91 9.59
CA ALA A 234 -14.11 -17.23 10.56
C ALA A 234 -13.40 -15.99 11.17
N SER A 235 -14.18 -15.02 11.66
CA SER A 235 -13.70 -13.93 12.52
C SER A 235 -14.34 -14.06 13.90
N GLU A 236 -13.70 -13.49 14.94
CA GLU A 236 -14.30 -13.43 16.28
C GLU A 236 -15.56 -12.53 16.24
N ILE A 237 -15.45 -11.38 15.58
CA ILE A 237 -16.56 -10.44 15.33
C ILE A 237 -16.67 -10.20 13.83
N GLY A 238 -17.86 -10.44 13.27
CA GLY A 238 -18.08 -10.18 11.84
C GLY A 238 -17.95 -8.69 11.48
N VAL A 239 -18.70 -7.84 12.20
CA VAL A 239 -18.68 -6.38 12.03
C VAL A 239 -18.83 -5.71 13.39
N ALA A 240 -17.93 -4.82 13.74
CA ALA A 240 -18.02 -3.94 14.89
C ALA A 240 -18.23 -2.49 14.45
N VAL A 241 -19.27 -1.84 14.99
CA VAL A 241 -19.55 -0.41 14.75
C VAL A 241 -19.48 0.32 16.09
N LYS A 242 -18.59 1.28 16.20
CA LYS A 242 -18.27 1.97 17.46
C LYS A 242 -18.05 3.47 17.25
N ASP A 243 -17.94 4.22 18.33
CA ASP A 243 -17.49 5.62 18.36
C ASP A 243 -18.26 6.54 17.39
N MET A 244 -19.61 6.52 17.50
CA MET A 244 -20.53 7.33 16.68
C MET A 244 -20.41 7.10 15.16
N SER A 245 -19.95 5.94 14.77
CA SER A 245 -19.90 5.57 13.34
C SER A 245 -21.26 5.11 12.81
N LEU A 246 -21.43 5.19 11.52
CA LEU A 246 -22.65 4.77 10.81
C LEU A 246 -22.31 3.64 9.84
N LEU A 247 -23.19 2.64 9.82
CA LEU A 247 -23.14 1.54 8.87
C LEU A 247 -24.47 1.38 8.16
N GLU A 248 -24.46 1.39 6.83
CA GLU A 248 -25.57 0.99 5.95
C GLU A 248 -25.23 -0.39 5.32
N ILE A 249 -26.16 -1.35 5.40
CA ILE A 249 -26.03 -2.71 4.81
C ILE A 249 -27.13 -2.93 3.77
#